data_70d79c7e66b195e3860320a02fc9e8ff
#
_entry.id   70d79c7e66b195e3860320a02fc9e8ff
#
_cell.length_a   1.000
_cell.length_b   1.000
_cell.length_c   1.000
_cell.angle_alpha   90.00
_cell.angle_beta   90.00
_cell.angle_gamma   90.00
#
_symmetry.space_group_name_H-M   'P 1'
#
loop_
_entity.id
_entity.type
_entity.pdbx_description
1 polymer ?
#
loop_
_entity_poly.entity_id
_entity_poly.type
_entity_poly.pdbx_seq_one_letter_code
_entity_poly.pdbx_strand_id
1 'polypeptide(L)'
;MEKKVVYELDSLYRDNFRITGLSFGKGEKSLCIVGNTRGNEYQQIFICSQMVKKLKELEKTGRILPGHEILVIPSANPYSMNIEKRFWPTDNTDINRMFPGYDLGETTQRIAGGIFEAVNGYRYGIQFTSFYMPGDFVPHARIMNTGRDYIEKAKEFGLPYIVQRQPRPYDTTTLNYNWQIWETDAFSLYSGTTDHIDEESEEQMV
;
A
#
# COMPACT_ATOMS: atom_id res chain seq x y z
N MET A 1 6.84 -5.46 17.59
CA MET A 1 6.21 -4.42 16.73
C MET A 1 6.72 -3.05 17.15
N GLU A 2 7.15 -2.26 16.19
CA GLU A 2 7.64 -0.88 16.38
C GLU A 2 6.83 0.08 15.52
N LYS A 3 6.44 1.24 16.05
CA LYS A 3 5.80 2.30 15.30
C LYS A 3 6.87 3.24 14.74
N LYS A 4 6.89 3.43 13.42
CA LYS A 4 7.86 4.29 12.73
C LYS A 4 7.14 5.45 12.02
N VAL A 5 7.71 6.65 12.03
CA VAL A 5 7.32 7.71 11.11
C VAL A 5 7.98 7.40 9.77
N VAL A 6 7.17 7.10 8.77
CA VAL A 6 7.62 6.75 7.42
C VAL A 6 7.97 8.01 6.63
N TYR A 7 7.13 9.03 6.79
CA TYR A 7 7.31 10.33 6.15
C TYR A 7 6.73 11.43 7.03
N GLU A 8 7.39 12.57 7.08
CA GLU A 8 6.95 13.77 7.77
C GLU A 8 7.08 14.98 6.84
N LEU A 9 6.02 15.76 6.74
CA LEU A 9 6.01 17.03 6.04
C LEU A 9 5.81 18.14 7.06
N ASP A 10 6.80 19.02 7.17
CA ASP A 10 6.77 20.15 8.08
C ASP A 10 5.72 21.18 7.69
N SER A 11 5.08 21.73 8.69
CA SER A 11 4.11 22.81 8.54
C SER A 11 4.52 24.00 9.40
N LEU A 12 4.49 25.20 8.83
CA LEU A 12 4.88 26.43 9.54
C LEU A 12 3.88 26.86 10.63
N TYR A 13 2.61 26.45 10.51
CA TYR A 13 1.52 26.96 11.34
C TYR A 13 0.56 25.88 11.86
N ARG A 14 0.83 24.61 11.61
CA ARG A 14 -0.01 23.46 12.00
C ARG A 14 0.87 22.31 12.46
N ASP A 15 0.24 21.29 13.02
CA ASP A 15 0.94 20.04 13.26
C ASP A 15 1.50 19.46 11.95
N ASN A 16 2.68 18.88 12.04
CA ASN A 16 3.31 18.25 10.90
C ASN A 16 2.44 17.10 10.38
N PHE A 17 2.33 17.00 9.07
CA PHE A 17 1.72 15.84 8.43
C PHE A 17 2.65 14.64 8.56
N ARG A 18 2.13 13.53 9.10
CA ARG A 18 2.91 12.32 9.32
C ARG A 18 2.22 11.11 8.71
N ILE A 19 3.00 10.29 8.02
CA ILE A 19 2.62 8.94 7.62
C ILE A 19 3.33 7.98 8.56
N THR A 20 2.56 7.05 9.14
CA THR A 20 3.07 6.10 10.12
C THR A 20 3.07 4.69 9.56
N GLY A 21 4.15 3.95 9.77
CA GLY A 21 4.27 2.53 9.53
C GLY A 21 4.39 1.74 10.83
N LEU A 22 4.06 0.46 10.75
CA LEU A 22 4.20 -0.53 11.82
C LEU A 22 5.17 -1.61 11.34
N SER A 23 6.32 -1.73 12.01
CA SER A 23 7.36 -2.70 11.66
C SER A 23 7.33 -3.89 12.59
N PHE A 24 7.48 -5.08 12.04
CA PHE A 24 7.55 -6.37 12.72
C PHE A 24 8.82 -7.09 12.34
N GLY A 25 9.43 -7.78 13.30
CA GLY A 25 10.76 -8.38 13.10
C GLY A 25 11.85 -7.33 12.95
N LYS A 26 13.06 -7.77 12.63
CA LYS A 26 14.22 -6.91 12.34
C LYS A 26 15.15 -7.62 11.38
N GLY A 27 15.72 -6.89 10.43
CA GLY A 27 16.71 -7.41 9.50
C GLY A 27 16.48 -6.94 8.07
N GLU A 28 16.55 -7.86 7.12
CA GLU A 28 16.34 -7.56 5.70
C GLU A 28 14.91 -7.11 5.41
N LYS A 29 14.74 -6.11 4.56
CA LYS A 29 13.46 -5.62 4.07
C LYS A 29 12.74 -6.70 3.25
N SER A 30 11.87 -7.49 3.89
CA SER A 30 11.28 -8.67 3.26
C SER A 30 9.90 -8.39 2.65
N LEU A 31 8.99 -7.79 3.41
CA LEU A 31 7.63 -7.52 2.95
C LEU A 31 7.19 -6.11 3.34
N CYS A 32 6.67 -5.37 2.38
CA CYS A 32 6.01 -4.10 2.63
C CYS A 32 4.55 -4.16 2.20
N ILE A 33 3.64 -3.72 3.07
CA ILE A 33 2.20 -3.65 2.83
C ILE A 33 1.77 -2.20 2.92
N VAL A 34 1.09 -1.69 1.88
CA VAL A 34 0.61 -0.31 1.82
C VAL A 34 -0.89 -0.30 1.51
N GLY A 35 -1.65 0.35 2.38
CA GLY A 35 -3.08 0.60 2.19
C GLY A 35 -3.40 2.08 2.02
N ASN A 36 -4.65 2.37 1.70
CA ASN A 36 -5.26 3.71 1.68
C ASN A 36 -4.38 4.79 1.04
N THR A 37 -4.03 4.60 -0.22
CA THR A 37 -3.37 5.66 -1.02
C THR A 37 -4.35 6.77 -1.41
N ARG A 38 -5.66 6.48 -1.35
CA ARG A 38 -6.76 7.42 -1.55
C ARG A 38 -7.62 7.45 -0.29
N GLY A 39 -8.00 8.63 0.18
CA GLY A 39 -8.59 8.81 1.50
C GLY A 39 -9.92 8.07 1.72
N ASN A 40 -10.70 7.79 0.68
CA ASN A 40 -11.96 7.05 0.79
C ASN A 40 -11.79 5.52 0.71
N GLU A 41 -10.57 5.00 0.74
CA GLU A 41 -10.30 3.56 0.70
C GLU A 41 -10.39 2.95 2.12
N TYR A 42 -11.57 2.99 2.76
CA TYR A 42 -11.76 2.54 4.15
C TYR A 42 -11.58 1.03 4.32
N GLN A 43 -12.02 0.25 3.34
CA GLN A 43 -11.82 -1.20 3.33
C GLN A 43 -10.33 -1.57 3.41
N GLN A 44 -9.46 -0.84 2.72
CA GLN A 44 -8.02 -1.11 2.72
C GLN A 44 -7.38 -0.82 4.08
N ILE A 45 -7.85 0.19 4.80
CA ILE A 45 -7.40 0.46 6.18
C ILE A 45 -7.85 -0.67 7.10
N PHE A 46 -9.09 -1.12 6.95
CA PHE A 46 -9.63 -2.22 7.75
C PHE A 46 -8.82 -3.50 7.53
N ILE A 47 -8.57 -3.90 6.28
CA ILE A 47 -7.72 -5.05 5.93
C ILE A 47 -6.32 -4.90 6.54
N CYS A 48 -5.67 -3.74 6.39
CA CYS A 48 -4.37 -3.50 7.02
C CYS A 48 -4.42 -3.60 8.55
N SER A 49 -5.51 -3.17 9.18
CA SER A 49 -5.71 -3.30 10.63
C SER A 49 -5.78 -4.76 11.07
N GLN A 50 -6.48 -5.61 10.35
CA GLN A 50 -6.56 -7.05 10.63
C GLN A 50 -5.21 -7.73 10.37
N MET A 51 -4.53 -7.37 9.27
CA MET A 51 -3.18 -7.85 8.98
C MET A 51 -2.21 -7.50 10.13
N VAL A 52 -2.30 -6.29 10.67
CA VAL A 52 -1.51 -5.87 11.85
C VAL A 52 -1.82 -6.73 13.08
N LYS A 53 -3.08 -7.08 13.32
CA LYS A 53 -3.45 -7.99 14.44
C LYS A 53 -2.81 -9.36 14.23
N LYS A 54 -2.92 -9.91 13.03
CA LYS A 54 -2.33 -11.21 12.68
C LYS A 54 -0.80 -11.21 12.84
N LEU A 55 -0.13 -10.18 12.32
CA LEU A 55 1.32 -10.04 12.44
C LEU A 55 1.78 -9.89 13.90
N LYS A 56 1.01 -9.22 14.76
CA LYS A 56 1.29 -9.18 16.21
C LYS A 56 1.25 -10.55 16.85
N GLU A 57 0.30 -11.38 16.48
CA GLU A 57 0.18 -12.76 16.97
C GLU A 57 1.36 -13.62 16.49
N LEU A 58 1.70 -13.51 15.20
CA LEU A 58 2.84 -14.21 14.62
C LEU A 58 4.16 -13.79 15.27
N GLU A 59 4.36 -12.52 15.55
CA GLU A 59 5.56 -12.03 16.24
C GLU A 59 5.62 -12.55 17.68
N LYS A 60 4.51 -12.50 18.43
CA LYS A 60 4.44 -13.04 19.82
C LYS A 60 4.74 -14.53 19.88
N THR A 61 4.33 -15.29 18.88
CA THR A 61 4.51 -16.74 18.80
C THR A 61 5.84 -17.15 18.15
N GLY A 62 6.71 -16.19 17.81
CA GLY A 62 8.01 -16.44 17.18
C GLY A 62 7.91 -17.00 15.76
N ARG A 63 6.81 -16.75 15.05
CA ARG A 63 6.57 -17.25 13.69
C ARG A 63 7.03 -16.30 12.59
N ILE A 64 7.47 -15.10 12.94
CA ILE A 64 8.19 -14.22 12.00
C ILE A 64 9.64 -14.72 11.95
N LEU A 65 10.12 -15.00 10.75
CA LEU A 65 11.46 -15.51 10.54
C LEU A 65 12.52 -14.53 11.07
N PRO A 66 13.49 -14.99 11.88
CA PRO A 66 14.59 -14.12 12.32
C PRO A 66 15.36 -13.54 11.14
N GLY A 67 15.79 -12.30 11.27
CA GLY A 67 16.53 -11.59 10.22
C GLY A 67 15.66 -10.98 9.12
N HIS A 68 14.33 -11.00 9.26
CA HIS A 68 13.40 -10.42 8.30
C HIS A 68 12.56 -9.29 8.93
N GLU A 69 12.34 -8.23 8.17
CA GLU A 69 11.46 -7.12 8.54
C GLU A 69 10.21 -7.11 7.66
N ILE A 70 9.06 -6.89 8.30
CA ILE A 70 7.78 -6.64 7.64
C ILE A 70 7.33 -5.23 8.02
N LEU A 71 7.04 -4.38 7.04
CA LEU A 71 6.50 -3.03 7.23
C LEU A 71 5.06 -2.96 6.75
N VAL A 72 4.16 -2.46 7.58
CA VAL A 72 2.78 -2.16 7.20
C VAL A 72 2.54 -0.66 7.31
N ILE A 73 2.10 -0.02 6.23
CA ILE A 73 1.64 1.37 6.19
C ILE A 73 0.12 1.35 5.98
N PRO A 74 -0.69 1.40 7.05
CA PRO A 74 -2.14 1.22 6.93
C PRO A 74 -2.81 2.33 6.13
N SER A 75 -2.29 3.55 6.23
CA SER A 75 -2.80 4.69 5.47
C SER A 75 -1.64 5.54 4.94
N ALA A 76 -1.52 5.56 3.63
CA ALA A 76 -0.59 6.45 2.93
C ALA A 76 -1.17 7.87 2.73
N ASN A 77 -2.48 8.05 2.96
CA ASN A 77 -3.18 9.34 2.82
C ASN A 77 -4.14 9.63 4.01
N PRO A 78 -3.63 9.70 5.24
CA PRO A 78 -4.47 9.90 6.42
C PRO A 78 -5.17 11.28 6.44
N TYR A 79 -4.62 12.29 5.77
CA TYR A 79 -5.23 13.61 5.74
C TYR A 79 -6.51 13.64 4.90
N SER A 80 -6.48 13.07 3.69
CA SER A 80 -7.68 12.96 2.86
C SER A 80 -8.75 12.06 3.48
N MET A 81 -8.32 11.00 4.17
CA MET A 81 -9.21 10.12 4.93
C MET A 81 -10.01 10.90 5.99
N ASN A 82 -9.34 11.72 6.78
CA ASN A 82 -9.97 12.48 7.88
C ASN A 82 -11.03 13.50 7.41
N ILE A 83 -11.01 13.87 6.15
CA ILE A 83 -11.98 14.81 5.55
C ILE A 83 -12.81 14.16 4.44
N GLU A 84 -12.80 12.83 4.37
CA GLU A 84 -13.60 12.03 3.44
C GLU A 84 -13.38 12.39 1.96
N LYS A 85 -12.14 12.76 1.61
CA LYS A 85 -11.75 13.06 0.23
C LYS A 85 -10.97 11.90 -0.38
N ARG A 86 -11.25 11.60 -1.63
CA ARG A 86 -10.53 10.54 -2.37
C ARG A 86 -9.08 10.95 -2.64
N PHE A 87 -8.89 12.16 -3.15
CA PHE A 87 -7.59 12.70 -3.56
C PHE A 87 -7.09 13.74 -2.57
N TRP A 88 -5.85 14.14 -2.72
CA TRP A 88 -5.26 15.18 -1.90
C TRP A 88 -6.06 16.49 -2.03
N PRO A 89 -6.55 17.08 -0.94
CA PRO A 89 -7.62 18.06 -1.02
C PRO A 89 -7.21 19.44 -1.51
N THR A 90 -5.91 19.78 -1.48
CA THR A 90 -5.46 21.13 -1.88
C THR A 90 -5.31 21.29 -3.39
N ASP A 91 -4.97 20.21 -4.10
CA ASP A 91 -4.73 20.19 -5.54
C ASP A 91 -5.54 19.11 -6.28
N ASN A 92 -6.37 18.34 -5.55
CA ASN A 92 -7.16 17.23 -6.06
C ASN A 92 -6.32 16.16 -6.79
N THR A 93 -5.09 15.94 -6.33
CA THR A 93 -4.15 15.00 -6.95
C THR A 93 -4.22 13.62 -6.30
N ASP A 94 -4.16 12.57 -7.13
CA ASP A 94 -4.03 11.18 -6.70
C ASP A 94 -2.58 10.86 -6.35
N ILE A 95 -2.26 10.65 -5.06
CA ILE A 95 -0.90 10.29 -4.61
C ILE A 95 -0.40 9.05 -5.35
N ASN A 96 -1.29 8.08 -5.64
CA ASN A 96 -0.90 6.86 -6.41
C ASN A 96 -0.67 7.13 -7.90
N ARG A 97 -0.54 8.38 -8.30
CA ARG A 97 -0.14 8.83 -9.65
C ARG A 97 1.12 9.71 -9.62
N MET A 98 1.79 9.77 -8.46
CA MET A 98 2.95 10.65 -8.27
C MET A 98 4.25 9.88 -8.01
N PHE A 99 4.22 8.54 -7.99
CA PHE A 99 5.42 7.71 -7.78
C PHE A 99 6.35 7.72 -9.00
N PRO A 100 7.69 7.67 -8.80
CA PRO A 100 8.39 7.48 -7.52
C PRO A 100 8.44 8.73 -6.65
N GLY A 101 7.90 9.86 -7.10
CA GLY A 101 7.88 11.12 -6.37
C GLY A 101 9.04 12.04 -6.73
N TYR A 102 9.02 13.22 -6.13
CA TYR A 102 10.07 14.23 -6.28
C TYR A 102 10.07 15.17 -5.08
N ASP A 103 11.17 15.23 -4.34
CA ASP A 103 11.30 15.93 -3.05
C ASP A 103 11.24 17.48 -3.17
N LEU A 104 11.56 18.03 -4.34
CA LEU A 104 11.44 19.46 -4.67
C LEU A 104 10.15 19.81 -5.42
N GLY A 105 9.25 18.83 -5.58
CA GLY A 105 7.99 19.00 -6.29
C GLY A 105 6.85 19.52 -5.42
N GLU A 106 5.64 19.43 -5.98
CA GLU A 106 4.40 19.73 -5.28
C GLU A 106 4.19 18.78 -4.09
N THR A 107 3.30 19.16 -3.17
CA THR A 107 3.06 18.42 -1.92
C THR A 107 2.85 16.91 -2.15
N THR A 108 2.02 16.56 -3.13
CA THR A 108 1.74 15.13 -3.43
C THR A 108 2.93 14.39 -4.02
N GLN A 109 3.78 15.07 -4.80
CA GLN A 109 5.03 14.49 -5.32
C GLN A 109 6.04 14.25 -4.18
N ARG A 110 6.13 15.17 -3.24
CA ARG A 110 6.99 15.05 -2.05
C ARG A 110 6.52 13.91 -1.14
N ILE A 111 5.20 13.80 -0.92
CA ILE A 111 4.60 12.69 -0.15
C ILE A 111 4.90 11.35 -0.83
N ALA A 112 4.68 11.25 -2.14
CA ALA A 112 4.98 10.03 -2.90
C ALA A 112 6.46 9.67 -2.84
N GLY A 113 7.35 10.66 -2.92
CA GLY A 113 8.80 10.47 -2.80
C GLY A 113 9.19 9.92 -1.43
N GLY A 114 8.70 10.52 -0.35
CA GLY A 114 8.98 10.04 0.99
C GLY A 114 8.43 8.64 1.29
N ILE A 115 7.22 8.34 0.80
CA ILE A 115 6.69 6.97 0.87
C ILE A 115 7.61 6.01 0.11
N PHE A 116 7.96 6.35 -1.14
CA PHE A 116 8.76 5.48 -1.98
C PHE A 116 10.15 5.21 -1.39
N GLU A 117 10.82 6.21 -0.85
CA GLU A 117 12.09 6.04 -0.14
C GLU A 117 11.99 5.02 1.01
N ALA A 118 10.92 5.09 1.79
CA ALA A 118 10.70 4.17 2.92
C ALA A 118 10.42 2.73 2.47
N VAL A 119 9.64 2.56 1.37
CA VAL A 119 9.18 1.23 0.92
C VAL A 119 10.06 0.62 -0.16
N ASN A 120 11.04 1.35 -0.67
CA ASN A 120 11.98 0.82 -1.65
C ASN A 120 12.98 -0.16 -1.00
N GLY A 121 13.36 -1.17 -1.77
CA GLY A 121 14.29 -2.21 -1.35
C GLY A 121 13.64 -3.36 -0.55
N TYR A 122 12.32 -3.36 -0.34
CA TYR A 122 11.63 -4.56 0.11
C TYR A 122 11.55 -5.60 -0.99
N ARG A 123 11.77 -6.87 -0.64
CA ARG A 123 11.68 -7.99 -1.59
C ARG A 123 10.28 -8.15 -2.16
N TYR A 124 9.26 -8.06 -1.30
CA TYR A 124 7.86 -8.15 -1.67
C TYR A 124 7.12 -6.87 -1.32
N GLY A 125 6.25 -6.41 -2.23
CA GLY A 125 5.37 -5.28 -2.04
C GLY A 125 3.91 -5.65 -2.28
N ILE A 126 3.05 -5.42 -1.31
CA ILE A 126 1.61 -5.58 -1.43
C ILE A 126 0.96 -4.21 -1.31
N GLN A 127 0.24 -3.79 -2.32
CA GLN A 127 -0.60 -2.61 -2.27
C GLN A 127 -2.07 -3.04 -2.24
N PHE A 128 -2.76 -2.80 -1.13
CA PHE A 128 -4.22 -2.88 -1.12
C PHE A 128 -4.78 -1.67 -1.85
N THR A 129 -5.68 -1.93 -2.78
CA THR A 129 -6.23 -0.89 -3.66
C THR A 129 -7.69 -1.19 -3.99
N SER A 130 -8.35 -0.26 -4.67
CA SER A 130 -9.77 -0.32 -4.95
C SER A 130 -10.09 0.19 -6.34
N PHE A 131 -11.31 -0.06 -6.77
CA PHE A 131 -11.88 0.60 -7.93
C PHE A 131 -12.25 2.05 -7.61
N TYR A 132 -12.32 2.89 -8.64
CA TYR A 132 -12.76 4.28 -8.49
C TYR A 132 -14.29 4.42 -8.49
N MET A 133 -14.99 3.35 -8.88
CA MET A 133 -16.46 3.28 -8.89
C MET A 133 -16.95 2.56 -7.63
N PRO A 134 -18.08 2.96 -7.07
CA PRO A 134 -18.77 2.18 -6.04
C PRO A 134 -19.25 0.84 -6.62
N GLY A 135 -19.35 -0.18 -5.77
CA GLY A 135 -19.85 -1.50 -6.13
C GLY A 135 -19.12 -2.61 -5.39
N ASP A 136 -19.66 -3.82 -5.50
CA ASP A 136 -19.03 -5.04 -5.05
C ASP A 136 -18.31 -5.70 -6.21
N PHE A 137 -17.04 -5.93 -6.02
CA PHE A 137 -16.17 -6.53 -7.02
C PHE A 137 -15.59 -7.82 -6.48
N VAL A 138 -15.36 -8.78 -7.35
CA VAL A 138 -14.70 -10.03 -6.93
C VAL A 138 -13.25 -9.72 -6.52
N PRO A 139 -12.84 -10.13 -5.32
CA PRO A 139 -11.46 -9.98 -4.86
C PRO A 139 -10.46 -10.63 -5.83
N HIS A 140 -9.39 -9.93 -6.17
CA HIS A 140 -8.39 -10.43 -7.12
C HIS A 140 -7.01 -9.82 -6.91
N ALA A 141 -5.99 -10.55 -7.32
CA ALA A 141 -4.64 -10.02 -7.46
C ALA A 141 -4.45 -9.41 -8.85
N ARG A 142 -3.89 -8.22 -8.93
CA ARG A 142 -3.51 -7.58 -10.19
C ARG A 142 -2.00 -7.44 -10.27
N ILE A 143 -1.46 -7.88 -11.41
CA ILE A 143 -0.04 -7.79 -11.74
C ILE A 143 0.16 -7.07 -13.07
N MET A 144 1.25 -6.35 -13.20
CA MET A 144 1.64 -5.73 -14.46
C MET A 144 2.73 -6.56 -15.13
N ASN A 145 2.61 -6.73 -16.43
CA ASN A 145 3.64 -7.40 -17.22
C ASN A 145 4.77 -6.41 -17.52
N THR A 146 5.75 -6.39 -16.63
CA THR A 146 6.97 -5.57 -16.75
C THR A 146 8.18 -6.38 -17.22
N GLY A 147 7.93 -7.58 -17.82
CA GLY A 147 8.98 -8.48 -18.28
C GLY A 147 9.38 -9.55 -17.26
N ARG A 148 8.75 -9.57 -16.09
CA ARG A 148 8.92 -10.61 -15.05
C ARG A 148 7.65 -11.43 -14.92
N ASP A 149 7.78 -12.72 -14.64
CA ASP A 149 6.63 -13.59 -14.38
C ASP A 149 6.30 -13.59 -12.88
N TYR A 150 5.14 -13.02 -12.56
CA TYR A 150 4.61 -12.97 -11.20
C TYR A 150 3.38 -13.86 -10.99
N ILE A 151 2.92 -14.57 -12.01
CA ILE A 151 1.67 -15.35 -11.95
C ILE A 151 1.75 -16.42 -10.87
N GLU A 152 2.84 -17.21 -10.85
CA GLU A 152 2.98 -18.29 -9.86
C GLU A 152 3.01 -17.74 -8.42
N LYS A 153 3.70 -16.62 -8.19
CA LYS A 153 3.70 -15.96 -6.88
C LYS A 153 2.32 -15.38 -6.51
N ALA A 154 1.58 -14.85 -7.50
CA ALA A 154 0.25 -14.32 -7.26
C ALA A 154 -0.77 -15.39 -6.86
N LYS A 155 -0.57 -16.65 -7.26
CA LYS A 155 -1.42 -17.77 -6.83
C LYS A 155 -1.33 -18.07 -5.33
N GLU A 156 -0.21 -17.70 -4.69
CA GLU A 156 -0.01 -17.90 -3.27
C GLU A 156 -0.99 -17.08 -2.40
N PHE A 157 -1.58 -16.01 -2.96
CA PHE A 157 -2.63 -15.25 -2.27
C PHE A 157 -3.96 -16.00 -2.16
N GLY A 158 -4.16 -17.10 -2.89
CA GLY A 158 -5.41 -17.88 -2.83
C GLY A 158 -6.65 -17.17 -3.35
N LEU A 159 -6.48 -16.01 -4.00
CA LEU A 159 -7.60 -15.22 -4.51
C LEU A 159 -8.21 -15.86 -5.76
N PRO A 160 -9.54 -15.69 -5.99
CA PRO A 160 -10.26 -16.37 -7.07
C PRO A 160 -9.76 -16.01 -8.48
N TYR A 161 -9.18 -14.81 -8.64
CA TYR A 161 -8.69 -14.36 -9.94
C TYR A 161 -7.33 -13.66 -9.85
N ILE A 162 -6.54 -13.83 -10.90
CA ILE A 162 -5.31 -13.09 -11.15
C ILE A 162 -5.50 -12.33 -12.46
N VAL A 163 -5.39 -11.01 -12.42
CA VAL A 163 -5.52 -10.14 -13.58
C VAL A 163 -4.15 -9.63 -13.98
N GLN A 164 -3.61 -10.18 -15.06
CA GLN A 164 -2.37 -9.66 -15.66
C GLN A 164 -2.71 -8.67 -16.78
N ARG A 165 -2.02 -7.54 -16.82
CA ARG A 165 -2.18 -6.55 -17.89
C ARG A 165 -0.87 -5.90 -18.29
N GLN A 166 -0.83 -5.40 -19.51
CA GLN A 166 0.27 -4.55 -19.97
C GLN A 166 0.19 -3.18 -19.29
N PRO A 167 1.32 -2.62 -18.81
CA PRO A 167 1.36 -1.26 -18.30
C PRO A 167 0.95 -0.25 -19.38
N ARG A 168 0.14 0.71 -18.99
CA ARG A 168 -0.21 1.87 -19.83
C ARG A 168 0.59 3.09 -19.35
N PRO A 169 0.73 4.17 -20.14
CA PRO A 169 1.51 5.34 -19.74
C PRO A 169 1.13 5.90 -18.35
N TYR A 170 -0.15 5.90 -18.01
CA TYR A 170 -0.60 6.38 -16.69
C TYR A 170 -0.31 5.39 -15.53
N ASP A 171 0.10 4.17 -15.79
CA ASP A 171 0.51 3.22 -14.75
C ASP A 171 1.95 3.46 -14.29
N THR A 172 2.77 4.11 -15.12
CA THR A 172 4.20 4.34 -14.83
C THR A 172 4.45 5.21 -13.60
N THR A 173 3.42 5.90 -13.14
CA THR A 173 3.45 6.74 -11.94
C THR A 173 2.75 6.12 -10.73
N THR A 174 2.40 4.84 -10.79
CA THR A 174 1.84 4.11 -9.64
C THR A 174 2.93 3.50 -8.75
N LEU A 175 2.62 3.30 -7.47
CA LEU A 175 3.52 2.64 -6.53
C LEU A 175 3.90 1.23 -7.03
N ASN A 176 2.90 0.44 -7.45
CA ASN A 176 3.12 -0.94 -7.89
C ASN A 176 4.08 -1.03 -9.09
N TYR A 177 3.91 -0.15 -10.10
CA TYR A 177 4.80 -0.12 -11.25
C TYR A 177 6.23 0.24 -10.85
N ASN A 178 6.39 1.29 -10.05
CA ASN A 178 7.71 1.73 -9.61
C ASN A 178 8.39 0.66 -8.74
N TRP A 179 7.69 -0.01 -7.86
CA TRP A 179 8.23 -1.15 -7.12
C TRP A 179 8.81 -2.22 -8.04
N GLN A 180 8.07 -2.61 -9.10
CA GLN A 180 8.54 -3.63 -10.05
C GLN A 180 9.76 -3.17 -10.84
N ILE A 181 9.82 -1.91 -11.25
CA ILE A 181 10.98 -1.35 -11.97
C ILE A 181 12.21 -1.29 -11.04
N TRP A 182 12.01 -1.08 -9.74
CA TRP A 182 13.06 -1.03 -8.72
C TRP A 182 13.24 -2.37 -7.98
N GLU A 183 12.90 -3.47 -8.66
CA GLU A 183 13.21 -4.85 -8.28
C GLU A 183 12.41 -5.46 -7.12
N THR A 184 11.35 -4.80 -6.64
CA THR A 184 10.39 -5.40 -5.71
C THR A 184 9.38 -6.28 -6.46
N ASP A 185 9.14 -7.49 -5.97
CA ASP A 185 8.03 -8.33 -6.44
C ASP A 185 6.71 -7.77 -5.92
N ALA A 186 6.03 -6.98 -6.75
CA ALA A 186 4.90 -6.16 -6.31
C ALA A 186 3.55 -6.63 -6.86
N PHE A 187 2.55 -6.61 -5.97
CA PHE A 187 1.18 -7.05 -6.23
C PHE A 187 0.19 -5.99 -5.78
N SER A 188 -0.83 -5.75 -6.58
CA SER A 188 -1.99 -4.94 -6.17
C SER A 188 -3.15 -5.89 -5.84
N LEU A 189 -3.61 -5.89 -4.59
CA LEU A 189 -4.74 -6.70 -4.17
C LEU A 189 -5.98 -5.81 -4.10
N TYR A 190 -7.02 -6.24 -4.81
CA TYR A 190 -8.30 -5.58 -4.88
C TYR A 190 -9.30 -6.32 -4.01
N SER A 191 -9.81 -5.67 -2.99
CA SER A 191 -10.93 -6.15 -2.18
C SER A 191 -12.27 -5.93 -2.90
N GLY A 192 -13.33 -6.52 -2.38
CA GLY A 192 -14.68 -6.41 -2.95
C GLY A 192 -15.21 -4.98 -2.95
N THR A 193 -14.93 -4.23 -1.90
CA THR A 193 -15.48 -2.89 -1.68
C THR A 193 -14.40 -1.81 -1.56
N THR A 194 -14.78 -0.54 -1.57
CA THR A 194 -13.87 0.61 -1.48
C THR A 194 -14.11 1.46 -0.23
N ASP A 195 -15.30 1.99 -0.11
CA ASP A 195 -15.69 3.07 0.79
C ASP A 195 -16.56 2.63 1.96
N HIS A 196 -16.79 1.35 2.10
CA HIS A 196 -17.42 0.74 3.28
C HIS A 196 -16.67 -0.52 3.68
N ILE A 197 -16.83 -0.91 4.95
CA ILE A 197 -16.18 -2.09 5.51
C ILE A 197 -17.05 -3.31 5.20
N ASP A 198 -16.42 -4.32 4.60
CA ASP A 198 -16.99 -5.63 4.32
C ASP A 198 -16.05 -6.70 4.90
N GLU A 199 -16.53 -7.38 5.95
CA GLU A 199 -15.77 -8.39 6.68
C GLU A 199 -15.54 -9.65 5.84
N GLU A 200 -16.50 -10.02 4.97
CA GLU A 200 -16.36 -11.20 4.10
C GLU A 200 -15.23 -11.01 3.08
N SER A 201 -15.14 -9.83 2.47
CA SER A 201 -14.02 -9.48 1.59
C SER A 201 -12.68 -9.43 2.34
N GLU A 202 -12.68 -9.04 3.62
CA GLU A 202 -11.46 -8.97 4.42
C GLU A 202 -10.90 -10.36 4.72
N GLU A 203 -11.74 -11.33 5.08
CA GLU A 203 -11.31 -12.70 5.37
C GLU A 203 -10.55 -13.35 4.21
N GLN A 204 -10.81 -12.93 2.97
CA GLN A 204 -10.10 -13.41 1.79
C GLN A 204 -8.74 -12.73 1.58
N MET A 205 -8.46 -11.63 2.29
CA MET A 205 -7.26 -10.80 2.13
C MET A 205 -6.23 -10.97 3.24
N VAL A 206 -6.58 -11.57 4.40
CA VAL A 206 -5.78 -11.70 5.62
C VAL A 206 -5.47 -13.16 5.95
#